data_b50571e1ce66ee9510f2c89253cb4ed2
#
_entry.id   b50571e1ce66ee9510f2c89253cb4ed2
#
_cell.length_a   1.000
_cell.length_b   1.000
_cell.length_c   1.000
_cell.angle_alpha   90.00
_cell.angle_beta   90.00
_cell.angle_gamma   90.00
#
_symmetry.space_group_name_H-M   'P 1'
#
loop_
_entity.id
_entity.type
_entity.pdbx_description
1 polymer ?
#
loop_
_entity_poly.entity_id
_entity_poly.type
_entity_poly.pdbx_seq_one_letter_code
_entity_poly.pdbx_strand_id
1 'polypeptide(L)'
;MAGTYSGAPPADLPKVMKAIDGSSIVHVLGYAINGFAERDPKFRDAVLEEFNPRGIDFLRSAATTCTGDSILMWGFTNTRQLTRTGESLSELVERKPVIKETLLRQNQGKHPLKGPAMIASSPHDDLIPHEQVRAVARAYCQMGGTVDFMAAPGTATIPGAGADHALPLYVNIPVGLKYLFDRFNGKPAPSNCAG
;
A
#
# COMPACT_ATOMS: atom_id res chain seq x y z
N MET A 1 14.56 -15.85 9.88
CA MET A 1 13.11 -15.68 9.62
C MET A 1 12.64 -16.94 8.91
N ALA A 2 11.62 -17.63 9.43
CA ALA A 2 11.14 -18.88 8.83
C ALA A 2 10.42 -18.64 7.49
N GLY A 3 9.63 -17.59 7.40
CA GLY A 3 8.95 -17.17 6.18
C GLY A 3 8.07 -15.94 6.41
N THR A 4 7.55 -15.37 5.33
CA THR A 4 6.62 -14.23 5.34
C THR A 4 5.45 -14.50 4.41
N TYR A 5 4.25 -14.15 4.82
CA TYR A 5 3.07 -14.03 3.96
C TYR A 5 2.66 -12.57 3.85
N SER A 6 2.39 -12.10 2.64
CA SER A 6 1.94 -10.73 2.39
C SER A 6 0.82 -10.72 1.35
N GLY A 7 -0.35 -10.20 1.75
CA GLY A 7 -1.49 -10.01 0.85
C GLY A 7 -1.53 -8.56 0.36
N ALA A 8 -1.54 -8.38 -0.94
CA ALA A 8 -1.65 -7.10 -1.65
C ALA A 8 -0.80 -5.97 -1.01
N PRO A 9 0.54 -6.15 -0.85
CA PRO A 9 1.37 -5.14 -0.20
C PRO A 9 1.43 -3.83 -1.00
N PRO A 10 1.38 -2.67 -0.35
CA PRO A 10 1.62 -1.36 -0.98
C PRO A 10 3.11 -1.21 -1.31
N ALA A 11 3.53 -1.70 -2.47
CA ALA A 11 4.94 -1.84 -2.83
C ALA A 11 5.55 -0.57 -3.44
N ASP A 12 4.75 0.24 -4.12
CA ASP A 12 5.14 1.51 -4.76
C ASP A 12 4.22 2.62 -4.25
N LEU A 13 4.66 3.36 -3.23
CA LEU A 13 3.82 4.32 -2.53
C LEU A 13 3.27 5.45 -3.42
N PRO A 14 4.02 6.06 -4.36
CA PRO A 14 3.44 7.01 -5.30
C PRO A 14 2.29 6.43 -6.14
N LYS A 15 2.42 5.19 -6.60
CA LYS A 15 1.35 4.51 -7.37
C LYS A 15 0.16 4.16 -6.51
N VAL A 16 0.39 3.71 -5.27
CA VAL A 16 -0.69 3.45 -4.30
C VAL A 16 -1.44 4.73 -4.01
N MET A 17 -0.74 5.83 -3.72
CA MET A 17 -1.35 7.13 -3.46
C MET A 17 -2.29 7.56 -4.59
N LYS A 18 -1.86 7.38 -5.84
CA LYS A 18 -2.69 7.67 -7.01
C LYS A 18 -3.90 6.76 -7.12
N ALA A 19 -3.73 5.47 -6.81
CA ALA A 19 -4.79 4.47 -6.95
C ALA A 19 -5.90 4.63 -5.90
N ILE A 20 -5.56 5.03 -4.67
CA ILE A 20 -6.53 5.18 -3.58
C ILE A 20 -7.13 6.59 -3.48
N ASP A 21 -6.71 7.54 -4.33
CA ASP A 21 -7.33 8.87 -4.38
C ASP A 21 -8.81 8.74 -4.79
N GLY A 22 -9.70 9.32 -4.00
CA GLY A 22 -11.15 9.20 -4.20
C GLY A 22 -11.74 7.82 -3.90
N SER A 23 -10.99 6.90 -3.30
CA SER A 23 -11.49 5.59 -2.86
C SER A 23 -12.10 5.64 -1.46
N SER A 24 -12.74 4.53 -1.06
CA SER A 24 -13.29 4.38 0.29
C SER A 24 -12.23 4.52 1.39
N ILE A 25 -10.97 4.15 1.09
CA ILE A 25 -9.85 4.17 2.05
C ILE A 25 -8.87 5.34 1.84
N VAL A 26 -9.26 6.41 1.15
CA VAL A 26 -8.38 7.57 0.92
C VAL A 26 -7.77 8.13 2.21
N HIS A 27 -8.44 7.97 3.34
CA HIS A 27 -7.95 8.39 4.67
C HIS A 27 -6.63 7.71 5.08
N VAL A 28 -6.29 6.56 4.52
CA VAL A 28 -5.00 5.88 4.75
C VAL A 28 -3.82 6.77 4.33
N LEU A 29 -4.03 7.68 3.36
CA LEU A 29 -3.03 8.69 3.00
C LEU A 29 -2.73 9.63 4.18
N GLY A 30 -3.76 10.00 4.96
CA GLY A 30 -3.59 10.80 6.17
C GLY A 30 -2.77 10.08 7.24
N TYR A 31 -2.99 8.78 7.44
CA TYR A 31 -2.18 7.97 8.37
C TYR A 31 -0.71 7.92 7.93
N ALA A 32 -0.47 7.67 6.65
CA ALA A 32 0.88 7.62 6.10
C ALA A 32 1.60 8.97 6.20
N ILE A 33 0.91 10.07 5.85
CA ILE A 33 1.45 11.43 5.95
C ILE A 33 1.83 11.75 7.40
N ASN A 34 0.94 11.50 8.36
CA ASN A 34 1.23 11.73 9.77
C ASN A 34 2.43 10.90 10.25
N GLY A 35 2.50 9.63 9.86
CA GLY A 35 3.63 8.76 10.21
C GLY A 35 4.97 9.23 9.65
N PHE A 36 5.00 9.74 8.42
CA PHE A 36 6.22 10.31 7.83
C PHE A 36 6.56 11.67 8.45
N ALA A 37 5.55 12.51 8.69
CA ALA A 37 5.71 13.84 9.27
C ALA A 37 6.33 13.80 10.68
N GLU A 38 6.03 12.77 11.47
CA GLU A 38 6.60 12.55 12.80
C GLU A 38 8.11 12.30 12.76
N ARG A 39 8.59 11.66 11.67
CA ARG A 39 10.00 11.26 11.53
C ARG A 39 10.84 12.21 10.67
N ASP A 40 10.21 12.96 9.78
CA ASP A 40 10.87 13.83 8.81
C ASP A 40 10.27 15.25 8.86
N PRO A 41 10.87 16.18 9.62
CA PRO A 41 10.39 17.56 9.71
C PRO A 41 10.33 18.27 8.35
N LYS A 42 11.25 17.98 7.42
CA LYS A 42 11.24 18.59 6.07
C LYS A 42 10.04 18.11 5.25
N PHE A 43 9.73 16.83 5.35
CA PHE A 43 8.51 16.28 4.74
C PHE A 43 7.25 16.91 5.33
N ARG A 44 7.18 16.99 6.67
CA ARG A 44 6.05 17.61 7.39
C ARG A 44 5.81 19.03 6.91
N ASP A 45 6.85 19.87 6.94
CA ASP A 45 6.75 21.28 6.60
C ASP A 45 6.34 21.46 5.13
N ALA A 46 6.89 20.64 4.21
CA ALA A 46 6.51 20.65 2.80
C ALA A 46 5.05 20.24 2.55
N VAL A 47 4.51 19.32 3.35
CA VAL A 47 3.09 18.92 3.24
C VAL A 47 2.18 19.99 3.84
N LEU A 48 2.48 20.52 5.03
CA LEU A 48 1.66 21.52 5.71
C LEU A 48 1.57 22.85 4.92
N GLU A 49 2.64 23.21 4.21
CA GLU A 49 2.65 24.36 3.29
C GLU A 49 1.57 24.26 2.21
N GLU A 50 1.33 23.06 1.71
CA GLU A 50 0.43 22.83 0.56
C GLU A 50 -1.02 22.53 0.96
N PHE A 51 -1.27 22.13 2.20
CA PHE A 51 -2.60 21.76 2.65
C PHE A 51 -3.44 23.00 3.01
N ASN A 52 -4.70 22.99 2.55
CA ASN A 52 -5.70 23.96 2.96
C ASN A 52 -6.33 23.57 4.33
N PRO A 53 -7.23 24.38 4.92
CA PRO A 53 -7.86 24.04 6.20
C PRO A 53 -8.53 22.66 6.24
N ARG A 54 -9.22 22.24 5.15
CA ARG A 54 -9.82 20.91 5.04
C ARG A 54 -8.76 19.81 5.05
N GLY A 55 -7.62 20.02 4.40
CA GLY A 55 -6.48 19.11 4.44
C GLY A 55 -5.87 18.99 5.84
N ILE A 56 -5.79 20.08 6.58
CA ILE A 56 -5.34 20.05 7.98
C ILE A 56 -6.32 19.27 8.86
N ASP A 57 -7.63 19.44 8.65
CA ASP A 57 -8.65 18.67 9.38
C ASP A 57 -8.61 17.18 9.03
N PHE A 58 -8.33 16.83 7.75
CA PHE A 58 -8.09 15.46 7.31
C PHE A 58 -6.91 14.82 8.07
N LEU A 59 -5.76 15.51 8.18
CA LEU A 59 -4.61 15.01 8.93
C LEU A 59 -4.89 14.88 10.42
N ARG A 60 -5.59 15.86 11.01
CA ARG A 60 -5.98 15.82 12.43
C ARG A 60 -6.93 14.67 12.73
N SER A 61 -7.92 14.46 11.87
CA SER A 61 -8.83 13.31 11.95
C SER A 61 -8.07 11.99 11.86
N ALA A 62 -7.16 11.85 10.90
CA ALA A 62 -6.32 10.66 10.74
C ALA A 62 -5.42 10.36 11.96
N ALA A 63 -5.12 11.35 12.79
CA ALA A 63 -4.35 11.15 14.02
C ALA A 63 -5.17 10.52 15.17
N THR A 64 -6.50 10.57 15.11
CA THR A 64 -7.36 10.27 16.26
C THR A 64 -8.48 9.27 15.97
N THR A 65 -8.73 8.93 14.69
CA THR A 65 -9.82 8.02 14.29
C THR A 65 -9.32 6.68 13.78
N CYS A 66 -10.12 5.64 13.97
CA CYS A 66 -9.91 4.33 13.37
C CYS A 66 -10.47 4.28 11.94
N THR A 67 -10.08 3.23 11.19
CA THR A 67 -10.43 3.06 9.77
C THR A 67 -11.95 3.15 9.51
N GLY A 68 -12.79 2.53 10.34
CA GLY A 68 -14.23 2.55 10.16
C GLY A 68 -14.82 3.97 10.19
N ASP A 69 -14.47 4.75 11.21
CA ASP A 69 -14.92 6.14 11.33
C ASP A 69 -14.37 7.01 10.20
N SER A 70 -13.11 6.78 9.83
CA SER A 70 -12.46 7.52 8.76
C SER A 70 -13.07 7.25 7.39
N ILE A 71 -13.54 6.02 7.12
CA ILE A 71 -14.31 5.70 5.91
C ILE A 71 -15.59 6.53 5.85
N LEU A 72 -16.32 6.60 6.97
CA LEU A 72 -17.58 7.37 7.03
C LEU A 72 -17.35 8.87 6.86
N MET A 73 -16.26 9.41 7.39
CA MET A 73 -15.96 10.85 7.36
C MET A 73 -15.31 11.29 6.05
N TRP A 74 -14.41 10.49 5.49
CA TRP A 74 -13.52 10.88 4.41
C TRP A 74 -13.56 9.97 3.18
N GLY A 75 -14.26 8.83 3.26
CA GLY A 75 -14.38 7.91 2.13
C GLY A 75 -14.80 8.63 0.86
N PHE A 76 -14.20 8.27 -0.27
CA PHE A 76 -14.45 8.85 -1.59
C PHE A 76 -14.09 10.35 -1.73
N THR A 77 -13.36 10.93 -0.77
CA THR A 77 -12.84 12.29 -0.89
C THR A 77 -11.76 12.33 -1.96
N ASN A 78 -11.92 13.22 -2.93
CA ASN A 78 -10.85 13.52 -3.89
C ASN A 78 -9.80 14.43 -3.22
N THR A 79 -8.52 14.05 -3.30
CA THR A 79 -7.44 14.75 -2.61
C THR A 79 -7.19 16.18 -3.12
N ARG A 80 -7.71 16.54 -4.29
CA ARG A 80 -7.74 17.92 -4.78
C ARG A 80 -8.46 18.90 -3.85
N GLN A 81 -9.39 18.39 -3.04
CA GLN A 81 -10.12 19.17 -2.06
C GLN A 81 -9.28 19.51 -0.82
N LEU A 82 -8.12 18.85 -0.64
CA LEU A 82 -7.26 18.95 0.54
C LEU A 82 -6.08 19.91 0.36
N THR A 83 -5.78 20.31 -0.88
CA THR A 83 -4.63 21.15 -1.19
C THR A 83 -5.06 22.59 -1.50
N ARG A 84 -4.16 23.56 -1.30
CA ARG A 84 -4.39 24.99 -1.54
C ARG A 84 -4.53 25.29 -3.04
N THR A 85 -3.80 24.53 -3.86
CA THR A 85 -3.73 24.72 -5.31
C THR A 85 -4.81 23.97 -6.09
N GLY A 86 -5.52 23.03 -5.41
CA GLY A 86 -6.44 22.12 -6.08
C GLY A 86 -5.74 20.98 -6.83
N GLU A 87 -4.43 20.79 -6.63
CA GLU A 87 -3.71 19.62 -7.11
C GLU A 87 -4.09 18.38 -6.29
N SER A 88 -4.11 17.21 -6.91
CA SER A 88 -4.17 15.95 -6.18
C SER A 88 -2.87 15.70 -5.42
N LEU A 89 -2.92 14.84 -4.40
CA LEU A 89 -1.69 14.47 -3.67
C LEU A 89 -0.66 13.80 -4.58
N SER A 90 -1.08 13.07 -5.62
CA SER A 90 -0.17 12.49 -6.60
C SER A 90 0.52 13.54 -7.46
N GLU A 91 -0.18 14.60 -7.89
CA GLU A 91 0.43 15.72 -8.59
C GLU A 91 1.38 16.52 -7.69
N LEU A 92 0.99 16.73 -6.43
CA LEU A 92 1.84 17.36 -5.43
C LEU A 92 3.15 16.59 -5.21
N VAL A 93 3.09 15.24 -5.14
CA VAL A 93 4.28 14.39 -5.04
C VAL A 93 5.22 14.59 -6.21
N GLU A 94 4.70 14.67 -7.44
CA GLU A 94 5.52 14.91 -8.63
C GLU A 94 6.19 16.29 -8.61
N ARG A 95 5.52 17.31 -8.08
CA ARG A 95 6.02 18.69 -8.02
C ARG A 95 7.00 18.96 -6.87
N LYS A 96 6.87 18.24 -5.73
CA LYS A 96 7.67 18.46 -4.51
C LYS A 96 8.70 17.33 -4.31
N PRO A 97 9.97 17.50 -4.70
CA PRO A 97 10.99 16.44 -4.60
C PRO A 97 11.14 15.85 -3.20
N VAL A 98 11.09 16.67 -2.14
CA VAL A 98 11.23 16.20 -0.76
C VAL A 98 10.13 15.20 -0.36
N ILE A 99 8.90 15.40 -0.84
CA ILE A 99 7.79 14.48 -0.61
C ILE A 99 8.01 13.21 -1.43
N LYS A 100 8.32 13.35 -2.73
CA LYS A 100 8.57 12.23 -3.63
C LYS A 100 9.70 11.33 -3.14
N GLU A 101 10.83 11.88 -2.76
CA GLU A 101 11.98 11.13 -2.25
C GLU A 101 11.66 10.39 -0.97
N THR A 102 10.89 10.99 -0.05
CA THR A 102 10.45 10.32 1.18
C THR A 102 9.60 9.10 0.87
N LEU A 103 8.63 9.20 -0.04
CA LEU A 103 7.83 8.05 -0.47
C LEU A 103 8.67 6.99 -1.18
N LEU A 104 9.51 7.41 -2.13
CA LEU A 104 10.36 6.47 -2.88
C LEU A 104 11.34 5.71 -1.98
N ARG A 105 11.84 6.31 -0.89
CA ARG A 105 12.69 5.59 0.08
C ARG A 105 11.97 4.41 0.72
N GLN A 106 10.66 4.45 0.85
CA GLN A 106 9.85 3.40 1.47
C GLN A 106 9.40 2.30 0.48
N ASN A 107 9.61 2.48 -0.82
CA ASN A 107 9.24 1.47 -1.81
C ASN A 107 9.94 0.15 -1.54
N GLN A 108 9.19 -0.95 -1.67
CA GLN A 108 9.68 -2.32 -1.47
C GLN A 108 10.49 -2.81 -2.69
N GLY A 109 11.10 -3.99 -2.56
CA GLY A 109 11.86 -4.61 -3.66
C GLY A 109 13.26 -4.06 -3.88
N LYS A 110 13.83 -3.32 -2.91
CA LYS A 110 15.17 -2.70 -3.01
C LYS A 110 16.28 -3.51 -2.33
N HIS A 111 15.90 -4.43 -1.47
CA HIS A 111 16.85 -5.23 -0.69
C HIS A 111 16.47 -6.71 -0.75
N PRO A 112 17.45 -7.64 -0.72
CA PRO A 112 17.16 -9.06 -0.71
C PRO A 112 16.31 -9.47 0.48
N LEU A 113 15.45 -10.48 0.28
CA LEU A 113 14.66 -11.06 1.35
C LEU A 113 15.58 -11.79 2.37
N LYS A 114 15.25 -11.68 3.65
CA LYS A 114 15.93 -12.41 4.74
C LYS A 114 15.37 -13.83 4.96
N GLY A 115 14.39 -14.25 4.18
CA GLY A 115 13.75 -15.55 4.23
C GLY A 115 12.72 -15.67 3.10
N PRO A 116 12.13 -16.86 2.90
CA PRO A 116 11.19 -17.08 1.83
C PRO A 116 9.90 -16.27 2.03
N ALA A 117 9.27 -15.85 0.95
CA ALA A 117 8.05 -15.06 0.98
C ALA A 117 6.97 -15.69 0.07
N MET A 118 5.74 -15.72 0.58
CA MET A 118 4.53 -15.87 -0.23
C MET A 118 3.88 -14.50 -0.37
N ILE A 119 3.66 -14.07 -1.61
CA ILE A 119 3.06 -12.77 -1.93
C ILE A 119 1.81 -13.02 -2.76
N ALA A 120 0.65 -12.56 -2.28
CA ALA A 120 -0.63 -12.71 -2.95
C ALA A 120 -1.17 -11.36 -3.41
N SER A 121 -1.81 -11.30 -4.57
CA SER A 121 -2.51 -10.09 -5.05
C SER A 121 -3.59 -10.47 -6.06
N SER A 122 -4.74 -9.80 -6.03
CA SER A 122 -5.79 -10.00 -7.02
C SER A 122 -5.51 -9.17 -8.28
N PRO A 123 -5.68 -9.73 -9.49
CA PRO A 123 -5.66 -8.95 -10.73
C PRO A 123 -6.74 -7.86 -10.79
N HIS A 124 -7.80 -8.00 -9.99
CA HIS A 124 -8.92 -7.07 -9.91
C HIS A 124 -8.86 -6.15 -8.70
N ASP A 125 -7.72 -6.13 -7.97
CA ASP A 125 -7.57 -5.27 -6.79
C ASP A 125 -7.82 -3.80 -7.15
N ASP A 126 -8.84 -3.21 -6.53
CA ASP A 126 -9.35 -1.87 -6.84
C ASP A 126 -8.66 -0.76 -6.01
N LEU A 127 -7.74 -1.12 -5.12
CA LEU A 127 -7.00 -0.20 -4.25
C LEU A 127 -5.48 -0.29 -4.47
N ILE A 128 -4.94 -1.51 -4.54
CA ILE A 128 -3.50 -1.74 -4.70
C ILE A 128 -3.23 -2.35 -6.07
N PRO A 129 -2.72 -1.59 -7.04
CA PRO A 129 -2.53 -2.09 -8.40
C PRO A 129 -1.70 -3.38 -8.44
N HIS A 130 -2.29 -4.44 -8.97
CA HIS A 130 -1.69 -5.79 -9.04
C HIS A 130 -0.28 -5.80 -9.64
N GLU A 131 -0.05 -5.00 -10.68
CA GLU A 131 1.23 -4.97 -11.38
C GLU A 131 2.39 -4.49 -10.51
N GLN A 132 2.16 -3.59 -9.54
CA GLN A 132 3.22 -3.18 -8.61
C GLN A 132 3.58 -4.31 -7.63
N VAL A 133 2.60 -5.11 -7.20
CA VAL A 133 2.83 -6.27 -6.32
C VAL A 133 3.59 -7.35 -7.09
N ARG A 134 3.22 -7.59 -8.34
CA ARG A 134 3.94 -8.49 -9.23
C ARG A 134 5.36 -8.03 -9.53
N ALA A 135 5.56 -6.73 -9.71
CA ALA A 135 6.88 -6.14 -9.92
C ALA A 135 7.81 -6.33 -8.72
N VAL A 136 7.30 -6.14 -7.49
CA VAL A 136 8.12 -6.36 -6.29
C VAL A 136 8.44 -7.84 -6.08
N ALA A 137 7.52 -8.76 -6.37
CA ALA A 137 7.80 -10.20 -6.33
C ALA A 137 8.93 -10.57 -7.30
N ARG A 138 8.89 -10.06 -8.54
CA ARG A 138 9.95 -10.23 -9.53
C ARG A 138 11.28 -9.64 -9.06
N ALA A 139 11.27 -8.44 -8.47
CA ALA A 139 12.49 -7.81 -7.95
C ALA A 139 13.15 -8.68 -6.86
N TYR A 140 12.37 -9.26 -5.97
CA TYR A 140 12.90 -10.19 -4.97
C TYR A 140 13.45 -11.47 -5.59
N CYS A 141 12.80 -12.02 -6.62
CA CYS A 141 13.31 -13.17 -7.37
C CYS A 141 14.66 -12.84 -8.04
N GLN A 142 14.78 -11.67 -8.67
CA GLN A 142 16.03 -11.22 -9.33
C GLN A 142 17.19 -11.05 -8.34
N MET A 143 16.90 -10.76 -7.08
CA MET A 143 17.88 -10.69 -5.99
C MET A 143 18.17 -12.06 -5.34
N GLY A 144 17.72 -13.17 -5.95
CA GLY A 144 17.94 -14.53 -5.44
C GLY A 144 16.98 -14.94 -4.31
N GLY A 145 15.88 -14.19 -4.10
CA GLY A 145 14.88 -14.54 -3.11
C GLY A 145 14.04 -15.77 -3.51
N THR A 146 13.59 -16.53 -2.51
CA THR A 146 12.60 -17.60 -2.69
C THR A 146 11.21 -16.99 -2.54
N VAL A 147 10.51 -16.81 -3.66
CA VAL A 147 9.19 -16.18 -3.70
C VAL A 147 8.17 -17.09 -4.34
N ASP A 148 7.03 -17.25 -3.66
CA ASP A 148 5.81 -17.86 -4.20
C ASP A 148 4.78 -16.74 -4.44
N PHE A 149 4.67 -16.30 -5.70
CA PHE A 149 3.70 -15.27 -6.07
C PHE A 149 2.38 -15.91 -6.49
N MET A 150 1.30 -15.53 -5.81
CA MET A 150 -0.04 -16.05 -6.06
C MET A 150 -0.95 -14.94 -6.61
N ALA A 151 -1.48 -15.15 -7.81
CA ALA A 151 -2.59 -14.37 -8.31
C ALA A 151 -3.88 -14.83 -7.60
N ALA A 152 -4.31 -14.08 -6.61
CA ALA A 152 -5.50 -14.40 -5.83
C ALA A 152 -6.76 -14.25 -6.69
N PRO A 153 -7.72 -15.19 -6.63
CA PRO A 153 -8.99 -15.03 -7.34
C PRO A 153 -9.74 -13.80 -6.80
N GLY A 154 -10.42 -13.11 -7.69
CA GLY A 154 -11.25 -11.95 -7.35
C GLY A 154 -12.20 -11.67 -8.52
N THR A 155 -13.20 -10.86 -8.26
CA THR A 155 -14.18 -10.39 -9.23
C THR A 155 -14.12 -8.88 -9.25
N ALA A 156 -14.22 -8.26 -10.42
CA ALA A 156 -14.35 -6.80 -10.49
C ALA A 156 -15.72 -6.38 -9.97
N THR A 157 -15.74 -5.51 -8.97
CA THR A 157 -16.97 -4.98 -8.39
C THR A 157 -17.07 -3.46 -8.62
N ILE A 158 -17.19 -2.68 -7.55
CA ILE A 158 -17.29 -1.22 -7.63
C ILE A 158 -15.89 -0.62 -7.46
N PRO A 159 -15.32 0.03 -8.48
CA PRO A 159 -13.99 0.61 -8.38
C PRO A 159 -13.83 1.55 -7.17
N GLY A 160 -12.76 1.39 -6.43
CA GLY A 160 -12.43 2.21 -5.26
C GLY A 160 -13.26 1.92 -4.02
N ALA A 161 -14.20 0.96 -4.05
CA ALA A 161 -14.96 0.56 -2.87
C ALA A 161 -14.13 -0.25 -1.87
N GLY A 162 -13.07 -0.93 -2.35
CA GLY A 162 -12.18 -1.75 -1.55
C GLY A 162 -12.61 -3.21 -1.42
N ALA A 163 -13.71 -3.61 -2.07
CA ALA A 163 -14.20 -4.99 -1.99
C ALA A 163 -13.26 -5.96 -2.71
N ASP A 164 -12.74 -5.57 -3.87
CA ASP A 164 -11.84 -6.39 -4.67
C ASP A 164 -10.42 -6.46 -4.08
N HIS A 165 -10.10 -5.56 -3.16
CA HIS A 165 -8.91 -5.63 -2.31
C HIS A 165 -9.14 -6.52 -1.08
N ALA A 166 -10.21 -6.28 -0.33
CA ALA A 166 -10.47 -6.91 0.95
C ALA A 166 -10.87 -8.39 0.81
N LEU A 167 -11.78 -8.72 -0.11
CA LEU A 167 -12.31 -10.08 -0.23
C LEU A 167 -11.23 -11.12 -0.57
N PRO A 168 -10.36 -10.92 -1.58
CA PRO A 168 -9.25 -11.83 -1.85
C PRO A 168 -8.30 -11.99 -0.66
N LEU A 169 -8.08 -10.91 0.11
CA LEU A 169 -7.25 -10.96 1.31
C LEU A 169 -7.84 -11.93 2.33
N TYR A 170 -9.12 -11.82 2.67
CA TYR A 170 -9.79 -12.71 3.63
C TYR A 170 -9.86 -14.16 3.15
N VAL A 171 -10.20 -14.38 1.89
CA VAL A 171 -10.31 -15.74 1.31
C VAL A 171 -8.96 -16.45 1.32
N ASN A 172 -7.85 -15.73 1.21
CA ASN A 172 -6.51 -16.31 1.17
C ASN A 172 -5.83 -16.43 2.55
N ILE A 173 -6.47 -15.97 3.66
CA ILE A 173 -5.93 -16.18 5.01
C ILE A 173 -5.56 -17.66 5.29
N PRO A 174 -6.42 -18.67 5.02
CA PRO A 174 -6.07 -20.05 5.27
C PRO A 174 -4.83 -20.52 4.50
N VAL A 175 -4.66 -20.05 3.25
CA VAL A 175 -3.50 -20.37 2.41
C VAL A 175 -2.23 -19.76 3.00
N GLY A 176 -2.28 -18.49 3.39
CA GLY A 176 -1.17 -17.80 4.03
C GLY A 176 -0.77 -18.43 5.38
N LEU A 177 -1.75 -18.78 6.20
CA LEU A 177 -1.51 -19.48 7.47
C LEU A 177 -0.87 -20.85 7.24
N LYS A 178 -1.41 -21.64 6.29
CA LYS A 178 -0.80 -22.93 5.94
C LYS A 178 0.64 -22.76 5.48
N TYR A 179 0.92 -21.76 4.62
CA TYR A 179 2.28 -21.45 4.20
C TYR A 179 3.19 -21.19 5.42
N LEU A 180 2.78 -20.35 6.36
CA LEU A 180 3.57 -20.04 7.56
C LEU A 180 3.78 -21.27 8.45
N PHE A 181 2.75 -22.07 8.71
CA PHE A 181 2.87 -23.32 9.47
C PHE A 181 3.85 -24.30 8.83
N ASP A 182 3.82 -24.44 7.51
CA ASP A 182 4.76 -25.31 6.80
C ASP A 182 6.20 -24.80 6.96
N ARG A 183 6.44 -23.48 7.00
CA ARG A 183 7.77 -22.91 7.28
C ARG A 183 8.23 -23.15 8.71
N PHE A 184 7.34 -22.99 9.69
CA PHE A 184 7.65 -23.30 11.10
C PHE A 184 7.99 -24.78 11.30
N ASN A 185 7.38 -25.67 10.51
CA ASN A 185 7.66 -27.12 10.53
C ASN A 185 8.87 -27.51 9.66
N GLY A 186 9.67 -26.56 9.18
CA GLY A 186 10.88 -26.82 8.42
C GLY A 186 10.67 -27.34 6.99
N LYS A 187 9.45 -27.33 6.47
CA LYS A 187 9.20 -27.75 5.08
C LYS A 187 9.86 -26.76 4.10
N PRO A 188 10.38 -27.22 2.96
CA PRO A 188 10.91 -26.34 1.92
C PRO A 188 9.89 -25.33 1.41
N ALA A 189 10.30 -24.09 1.19
CA ALA A 189 9.42 -23.06 0.64
C ALA A 189 9.18 -23.28 -0.86
N PRO A 190 7.93 -23.20 -1.32
CA PRO A 190 7.65 -23.15 -2.75
C PRO A 190 8.21 -21.85 -3.36
N SER A 191 8.50 -21.91 -4.66
CA SER A 191 8.94 -20.74 -5.43
C SER A 191 8.50 -20.87 -6.87
N ASN A 192 8.02 -19.77 -7.44
CA ASN A 192 7.72 -19.66 -8.87
C ASN A 192 8.53 -18.55 -9.55
N CYS A 193 9.70 -18.24 -9.02
CA CYS A 193 10.61 -17.22 -9.57
C CYS A 193 11.10 -17.53 -10.99
N ALA A 194 11.08 -18.77 -11.41
CA ALA A 194 11.56 -19.21 -12.74
C ALA A 194 10.49 -19.18 -13.85
N GLY A 195 9.27 -18.73 -13.52
CA GLY A 195 8.11 -18.65 -14.42
C GLY A 195 7.88 -17.26 -15.00
#